data_70a60ff2599e8d1c3fd2f56e1bf732d1
#
_entry.id   70a60ff2599e8d1c3fd2f56e1bf732d1
#
_cell.length_a   1.000
_cell.length_b   1.000
_cell.length_c   1.000
_cell.angle_alpha   90.00
_cell.angle_beta   90.00
_cell.angle_gamma   90.00
#
_symmetry.space_group_name_H-M   'P 1'
#
loop_
_entity.id
_entity.type
_entity.pdbx_description
1 polymer ?
#
loop_
_entity_poly.entity_id
_entity_poly.type
_entity_poly.pdbx_seq_one_letter_code
_entity_poly.pdbx_strand_id
1 'polypeptide(L)'
;MFTSPRLLVPLLLASCWVGWPVTSHGTTIDLDRLIRCLEAREGARWASPGGALQFTKATWSELSSDPYLRASQPDKARQIARKALFLTIQRMERDGIRPTVWLLALRWNCGYSGMLARRLEPWSYAENVHNLYYDNDFR
;
A
#
# COMPACT_ATOMS: atom_id res chain seq x y z
N MET A 1 -11.41 -22.22 -53.96
CA MET A 1 -12.24 -21.94 -52.76
C MET A 1 -11.66 -22.72 -51.60
N PHE A 2 -10.82 -22.09 -50.75
CA PHE A 2 -10.27 -22.71 -49.58
C PHE A 2 -10.78 -21.93 -48.34
N THR A 3 -11.69 -22.55 -47.59
CA THR A 3 -12.23 -22.05 -46.35
C THR A 3 -11.34 -22.53 -45.20
N SER A 4 -10.62 -21.61 -44.56
CA SER A 4 -9.86 -21.90 -43.34
C SER A 4 -10.80 -21.88 -42.11
N PRO A 5 -10.72 -22.86 -41.22
CA PRO A 5 -11.45 -22.80 -39.94
C PRO A 5 -10.70 -21.91 -38.93
N ARG A 6 -11.38 -20.91 -38.43
CA ARG A 6 -10.90 -20.08 -37.29
C ARG A 6 -11.03 -20.89 -36.00
N LEU A 7 -9.88 -21.26 -35.44
CA LEU A 7 -9.78 -21.80 -34.09
C LEU A 7 -10.02 -20.68 -33.06
N LEU A 8 -11.17 -20.71 -32.43
CA LEU A 8 -11.48 -19.93 -31.22
C LEU A 8 -10.75 -20.58 -30.03
N VAL A 9 -9.71 -19.92 -29.53
CA VAL A 9 -9.06 -20.29 -28.26
C VAL A 9 -9.82 -19.56 -27.15
N PRO A 10 -10.42 -20.27 -26.17
CA PRO A 10 -11.02 -19.60 -25.02
C PRO A 10 -9.92 -19.14 -24.06
N LEU A 11 -9.82 -17.83 -23.86
CA LEU A 11 -8.94 -17.20 -22.87
C LEU A 11 -9.55 -17.40 -21.48
N LEU A 12 -9.19 -18.48 -20.80
CA LEU A 12 -9.47 -18.70 -19.38
C LEU A 12 -8.49 -17.85 -18.55
N LEU A 13 -8.87 -16.64 -18.23
CA LEU A 13 -8.21 -15.82 -17.21
C LEU A 13 -8.68 -16.29 -15.83
N ALA A 14 -8.05 -17.33 -15.31
CA ALA A 14 -8.14 -17.67 -13.90
C ALA A 14 -7.27 -16.69 -13.10
N SER A 15 -7.91 -15.66 -12.54
CA SER A 15 -7.25 -14.73 -11.60
C SER A 15 -7.12 -15.38 -10.22
N CYS A 16 -6.12 -16.27 -10.06
CA CYS A 16 -5.64 -16.67 -8.75
C CYS A 16 -4.75 -15.56 -8.18
N TRP A 17 -5.34 -14.69 -7.36
CA TRP A 17 -4.59 -13.80 -6.49
C TRP A 17 -4.03 -14.61 -5.31
N VAL A 18 -2.98 -15.37 -5.56
CA VAL A 18 -2.15 -15.93 -4.50
C VAL A 18 -1.23 -14.80 -4.05
N GLY A 19 -1.33 -14.43 -2.77
CA GLY A 19 -0.49 -13.40 -2.17
C GLY A 19 1.00 -13.75 -2.30
N TRP A 20 1.67 -13.13 -3.26
CA TRP A 20 3.10 -13.30 -3.43
C TRP A 20 3.82 -12.39 -2.43
N PRO A 21 4.77 -12.93 -1.66
CA PRO A 21 5.65 -12.07 -0.89
C PRO A 21 6.49 -11.23 -1.87
N VAL A 22 6.41 -9.91 -1.75
CA VAL A 22 7.26 -9.00 -2.51
C VAL A 22 8.66 -9.09 -1.91
N THR A 23 9.52 -9.90 -2.51
CA THR A 23 10.93 -9.97 -2.14
C THR A 23 11.68 -8.82 -2.81
N SER A 24 11.80 -7.69 -2.12
CA SER A 24 12.85 -6.73 -2.42
C SER A 24 14.18 -7.30 -1.90
N HIS A 25 15.26 -7.14 -2.63
CA HIS A 25 16.59 -7.71 -2.31
C HIS A 25 16.93 -7.62 -0.81
N GLY A 26 16.66 -8.69 -0.06
CA GLY A 26 17.15 -8.94 1.29
C GLY A 26 16.25 -8.63 2.48
N THR A 27 15.10 -7.94 2.34
CA THR A 27 14.18 -7.73 3.49
C THR A 27 12.74 -7.79 3.02
N THR A 28 12.02 -8.83 3.40
CA THR A 28 10.57 -8.93 3.15
C THR A 28 9.85 -7.97 4.08
N ILE A 29 9.16 -6.96 3.53
CA ILE A 29 8.32 -6.06 4.33
C ILE A 29 6.94 -6.70 4.49
N ASP A 30 6.55 -6.94 5.74
CA ASP A 30 5.19 -7.36 6.08
C ASP A 30 4.24 -6.16 5.98
N LEU A 31 3.48 -6.11 4.88
CA LEU A 31 2.56 -5.01 4.63
C LEU A 31 1.39 -4.96 5.63
N ASP A 32 0.96 -6.10 6.17
CA ASP A 32 -0.12 -6.12 7.16
C ASP A 32 0.36 -5.54 8.49
N ARG A 33 1.56 -5.89 8.90
CA ARG A 33 2.19 -5.28 10.07
C ARG A 33 2.37 -3.78 9.88
N LEU A 34 2.86 -3.35 8.71
CA LEU A 34 3.02 -1.93 8.41
C LEU A 34 1.68 -1.18 8.46
N ILE A 35 0.61 -1.75 7.90
CA ILE A 35 -0.73 -1.14 7.94
C ILE A 35 -1.21 -0.99 9.39
N ARG A 36 -1.04 -1.99 10.25
CA ARG A 36 -1.38 -1.87 11.67
C ARG A 36 -0.59 -0.76 12.37
N CYS A 37 0.70 -0.60 12.05
CA CYS A 37 1.52 0.48 12.58
C CYS A 37 1.03 1.87 12.14
N LEU A 38 0.62 2.01 10.88
CA LEU A 38 0.01 3.24 10.35
C LEU A 38 -1.32 3.54 11.08
N GLU A 39 -2.19 2.56 11.24
CA GLU A 39 -3.45 2.70 11.99
C GLU A 39 -3.21 3.17 13.43
N ALA A 40 -2.28 2.54 14.13
CA ALA A 40 -1.93 2.89 15.49
C ALA A 40 -1.37 4.33 15.59
N ARG A 41 -0.53 4.73 14.64
CA ARG A 41 0.03 6.08 14.58
C ARG A 41 -1.04 7.15 14.35
N GLU A 42 -2.05 6.86 13.53
CA GLU A 42 -3.19 7.74 13.27
C GLU A 42 -4.26 7.71 14.39
N GLY A 43 -4.09 6.85 15.40
CA GLY A 43 -4.98 6.73 16.54
C GLY A 43 -6.26 5.94 16.28
N ALA A 44 -6.27 5.06 15.29
CA ALA A 44 -7.35 4.13 14.96
C ALA A 44 -8.76 4.78 14.85
N ARG A 45 -8.86 5.98 14.29
CA ARG A 45 -10.10 6.79 14.20
C ARG A 45 -10.97 6.35 13.02
N TRP A 46 -11.59 5.17 13.13
CA TRP A 46 -12.41 4.62 12.06
C TRP A 46 -13.69 5.42 11.74
N ALA A 47 -14.21 6.18 12.70
CA ALA A 47 -15.39 7.02 12.48
C ALA A 47 -15.12 8.30 11.66
N SER A 48 -13.86 8.63 11.36
CA SER A 48 -13.53 9.77 10.50
C SER A 48 -13.77 9.43 9.02
N PRO A 49 -14.05 10.41 8.16
CA PRO A 49 -14.33 10.17 6.74
C PRO A 49 -13.24 9.40 5.99
N GLY A 50 -11.96 9.60 6.32
CA GLY A 50 -10.84 8.87 5.75
C GLY A 50 -10.49 7.57 6.46
N GLY A 51 -11.26 7.20 7.50
CA GLY A 51 -10.98 6.07 8.39
C GLY A 51 -9.69 6.25 9.18
N ALA A 52 -9.25 5.21 9.89
CA ALA A 52 -8.01 5.24 10.66
C ALA A 52 -6.75 5.42 9.80
N LEU A 53 -6.83 5.13 8.51
CA LEU A 53 -5.71 5.27 7.56
C LEU A 53 -5.68 6.65 6.86
N GLN A 54 -6.61 7.55 7.20
CA GLN A 54 -6.68 8.93 6.74
C GLN A 54 -6.62 9.09 5.19
N PHE A 55 -7.30 8.20 4.47
CA PHE A 55 -7.42 8.35 3.02
C PHE A 55 -8.06 9.69 2.66
N THR A 56 -7.46 10.41 1.72
CA THR A 56 -8.15 11.52 1.06
C THR A 56 -9.13 10.98 0.01
N LYS A 57 -10.16 11.75 -0.31
CA LYS A 57 -11.12 11.37 -1.37
C LYS A 57 -10.41 11.16 -2.72
N ALA A 58 -9.42 11.98 -3.04
CA ALA A 58 -8.65 11.85 -4.28
C ALA A 58 -7.87 10.53 -4.31
N THR A 59 -7.08 10.24 -3.28
CA THR A 59 -6.31 8.99 -3.17
C THR A 59 -7.23 7.76 -3.20
N TRP A 60 -8.38 7.82 -2.53
CA TRP A 60 -9.34 6.72 -2.57
C TRP A 60 -9.87 6.46 -3.97
N SER A 61 -10.26 7.51 -4.70
CA SER A 61 -10.80 7.40 -6.07
C SER A 61 -9.78 6.89 -7.08
N GLU A 62 -8.49 7.13 -6.87
CA GLU A 62 -7.41 6.58 -7.70
C GLU A 62 -7.21 5.07 -7.47
N LEU A 63 -7.47 4.60 -6.27
CA LEU A 63 -7.16 3.23 -5.85
C LEU A 63 -8.38 2.29 -5.87
N SER A 64 -9.59 2.83 -5.80
CA SER A 64 -10.83 2.08 -5.64
C SER A 64 -11.97 2.70 -6.45
N SER A 65 -12.81 1.83 -7.01
CA SER A 65 -14.12 2.21 -7.58
C SER A 65 -15.24 2.30 -6.53
N ASP A 66 -14.96 1.88 -5.28
CA ASP A 66 -15.93 1.96 -4.20
C ASP A 66 -16.17 3.40 -3.74
N PRO A 67 -17.37 3.73 -3.24
CA PRO A 67 -17.64 5.04 -2.66
C PRO A 67 -16.68 5.36 -1.51
N TYR A 68 -16.23 6.62 -1.43
CA TYR A 68 -15.28 7.08 -0.39
C TYR A 68 -15.75 6.81 1.04
N LEU A 69 -17.06 6.74 1.27
CA LEU A 69 -17.63 6.38 2.58
C LEU A 69 -17.10 5.03 3.09
N ARG A 70 -16.68 4.12 2.21
CA ARG A 70 -16.10 2.83 2.61
C ARG A 70 -14.68 2.92 3.15
N ALA A 71 -14.03 4.07 3.09
CA ALA A 71 -12.72 4.29 3.73
C ALA A 71 -12.77 4.19 5.26
N SER A 72 -13.96 4.35 5.85
CA SER A 72 -14.21 4.11 7.29
C SER A 72 -14.43 2.64 7.66
N GLN A 73 -14.54 1.74 6.69
CA GLN A 73 -14.68 0.31 6.92
C GLN A 73 -13.29 -0.35 7.01
N PRO A 74 -12.90 -0.93 8.17
CA PRO A 74 -11.54 -1.40 8.42
C PRO A 74 -10.99 -2.36 7.36
N ASP A 75 -11.74 -3.40 7.01
CA ASP A 75 -11.29 -4.41 6.07
C ASP A 75 -11.08 -3.83 4.67
N LYS A 76 -12.00 -2.95 4.25
CA LYS A 76 -11.90 -2.31 2.94
C LYS A 76 -10.73 -1.33 2.89
N ALA A 77 -10.57 -0.51 3.91
CA ALA A 77 -9.47 0.43 4.01
C ALA A 77 -8.11 -0.29 4.01
N ARG A 78 -7.96 -1.40 4.74
CA ARG A 78 -6.74 -2.21 4.75
C ARG A 78 -6.44 -2.83 3.38
N GLN A 79 -7.47 -3.32 2.69
CA GLN A 79 -7.32 -3.82 1.32
C GLN A 79 -6.76 -2.73 0.38
N ILE A 80 -7.31 -1.52 0.44
CA ILE A 80 -6.86 -0.41 -0.39
C ILE A 80 -5.47 0.09 0.04
N ALA A 81 -5.17 0.11 1.34
CA ALA A 81 -3.84 0.45 1.85
C ALA A 81 -2.76 -0.52 1.35
N ARG A 82 -3.06 -1.83 1.37
CA ARG A 82 -2.16 -2.84 0.82
C ARG A 82 -1.86 -2.58 -0.66
N LYS A 83 -2.90 -2.29 -1.45
CA LYS A 83 -2.74 -1.93 -2.87
C LYS A 83 -1.87 -0.68 -3.04
N ALA A 84 -2.11 0.37 -2.25
CA ALA A 84 -1.35 1.61 -2.28
C ALA A 84 0.14 1.40 -1.97
N LEU A 85 0.43 0.64 -0.91
CA LEU A 85 1.81 0.32 -0.51
C LEU A 85 2.51 -0.54 -1.56
N PHE A 86 1.83 -1.55 -2.10
CA PHE A 86 2.38 -2.38 -3.17
C PHE A 86 2.76 -1.55 -4.41
N LEU A 87 1.86 -0.69 -4.89
CA LEU A 87 2.13 0.20 -6.02
C LEU A 87 3.27 1.19 -5.72
N THR A 88 3.36 1.64 -4.47
CA THR A 88 4.47 2.49 -4.02
C THR A 88 5.81 1.76 -4.08
N ILE A 89 5.87 0.52 -3.61
CA ILE A 89 7.08 -0.32 -3.68
C ILE A 89 7.52 -0.49 -5.13
N GLN A 90 6.60 -0.88 -6.01
CA GLN A 90 6.91 -1.02 -7.43
C GLN A 90 7.42 0.27 -8.08
N ARG A 91 6.88 1.42 -7.68
CA ARG A 91 7.36 2.71 -8.16
C ARG A 91 8.77 3.02 -7.64
N MET A 92 9.01 2.80 -6.35
CA MET A 92 10.34 3.01 -5.75
C MET A 92 11.40 2.14 -6.43
N GLU A 93 11.10 0.87 -6.67
CA GLU A 93 12.01 -0.06 -7.36
C GLU A 93 12.32 0.38 -8.79
N ARG A 94 11.31 0.83 -9.54
CA ARG A 94 11.52 1.41 -10.89
C ARG A 94 12.39 2.66 -10.87
N ASP A 95 12.26 3.48 -9.82
CA ASP A 95 13.02 4.70 -9.64
C ASP A 95 14.42 4.44 -9.02
N GLY A 96 14.81 3.16 -8.84
CA GLY A 96 16.10 2.76 -8.25
C GLY A 96 16.19 3.02 -6.74
N ILE A 97 15.06 3.19 -6.06
CA ILE A 97 14.98 3.45 -4.63
C ILE A 97 14.66 2.13 -3.92
N ARG A 98 15.53 1.70 -3.00
CA ARG A 98 15.27 0.51 -2.17
C ARG A 98 14.11 0.81 -1.19
N PRO A 99 13.00 0.05 -1.23
CA PRO A 99 11.92 0.21 -0.28
C PRO A 99 12.36 -0.11 1.15
N THR A 100 11.96 0.73 2.09
CA THR A 100 12.12 0.50 3.53
C THR A 100 10.82 0.88 4.25
N VAL A 101 10.59 0.32 5.44
CA VAL A 101 9.45 0.69 6.28
C VAL A 101 9.41 2.19 6.53
N TRP A 102 10.56 2.80 6.81
CA TRP A 102 10.68 4.24 7.03
C TRP A 102 10.24 5.06 5.81
N LEU A 103 10.72 4.73 4.61
CA LEU A 103 10.35 5.42 3.37
C LEU A 103 8.87 5.23 3.02
N LEU A 104 8.31 4.04 3.25
CA LEU A 104 6.88 3.78 3.03
C LEU A 104 6.01 4.59 3.98
N ALA A 105 6.38 4.70 5.25
CA ALA A 105 5.70 5.55 6.22
C ALA A 105 5.81 7.03 5.87
N LEU A 106 6.98 7.49 5.45
CA LEU A 106 7.19 8.87 4.99
C LEU A 106 6.31 9.18 3.78
N ARG A 107 6.32 8.29 2.77
CA ARG A 107 5.45 8.43 1.60
C ARG A 107 3.97 8.44 1.97
N TRP A 108 3.54 7.62 2.93
CA TRP A 108 2.17 7.60 3.41
C TRP A 108 1.73 8.96 3.93
N ASN A 109 2.57 9.59 4.74
CA ASN A 109 2.28 10.88 5.36
C ASN A 109 2.34 12.08 4.40
N CYS A 110 3.36 12.15 3.55
CA CYS A 110 3.64 13.37 2.76
C CYS A 110 3.60 13.17 1.23
N GLY A 111 3.17 12.00 0.76
CA GLY A 111 3.14 11.69 -0.68
C GLY A 111 4.52 11.35 -1.25
N TYR A 112 4.55 10.93 -2.52
CA TYR A 112 5.79 10.44 -3.14
C TYR A 112 6.82 11.56 -3.34
N SER A 113 6.40 12.72 -3.81
CA SER A 113 7.29 13.88 -3.99
C SER A 113 7.84 14.39 -2.65
N GLY A 114 6.99 14.42 -1.61
CA GLY A 114 7.40 14.76 -0.25
C GLY A 114 8.41 13.77 0.32
N MET A 115 8.23 12.48 0.07
CA MET A 115 9.20 11.46 0.45
C MET A 115 10.56 11.66 -0.25
N LEU A 116 10.58 11.95 -1.55
CA LEU A 116 11.82 12.21 -2.28
C LEU A 116 12.57 13.42 -1.73
N ALA A 117 11.86 14.48 -1.38
CA ALA A 117 12.45 15.70 -0.83
C ALA A 117 13.01 15.51 0.59
N ARG A 118 12.42 14.63 1.41
CA ARG A 118 12.69 14.49 2.85
C ARG A 118 13.36 13.18 3.26
N ARG A 119 13.69 12.31 2.32
CA ARG A 119 14.23 10.98 2.60
C ARG A 119 15.55 10.95 3.39
N LEU A 120 16.24 12.07 3.45
CA LEU A 120 17.51 12.21 4.17
C LEU A 120 17.38 13.02 5.46
N GLU A 121 16.18 13.50 5.80
CA GLU A 121 15.92 14.32 6.98
C GLU A 121 15.30 13.48 8.10
N PRO A 122 15.55 13.84 9.38
CA PRO A 122 14.82 13.27 10.50
C PRO A 122 13.33 13.59 10.38
N TRP A 123 12.49 12.56 10.41
CA TRP A 123 11.05 12.71 10.27
C TRP A 123 10.31 11.90 11.33
N SER A 124 9.81 12.56 12.35
CA SER A 124 9.21 11.90 13.53
C SER A 124 8.06 10.96 13.21
N TYR A 125 7.25 11.25 12.17
CA TYR A 125 6.17 10.34 11.76
C TYR A 125 6.74 9.00 11.27
N ALA A 126 7.67 9.05 10.34
CA ALA A 126 8.27 7.85 9.75
C ALA A 126 9.07 7.05 10.79
N GLU A 127 9.76 7.76 11.69
CA GLU A 127 10.50 7.16 12.80
C GLU A 127 9.57 6.44 13.77
N ASN A 128 8.45 7.05 14.16
CA ASN A 128 7.46 6.42 15.04
C ASN A 128 6.87 5.15 14.42
N VAL A 129 6.50 5.18 13.14
CA VAL A 129 5.98 4.00 12.44
C VAL A 129 7.05 2.91 12.32
N HIS A 130 8.29 3.30 12.01
CA HIS A 130 9.44 2.39 11.95
C HIS A 130 9.67 1.70 13.30
N ASN A 131 9.65 2.46 14.40
CA ASN A 131 9.85 1.92 15.75
C ASN A 131 8.72 0.94 16.11
N LEU A 132 7.46 1.29 15.85
CA LEU A 132 6.31 0.39 16.03
C LEU A 132 6.46 -0.90 15.22
N TYR A 133 6.92 -0.78 13.97
CA TYR A 133 7.08 -1.93 13.08
C TYR A 133 8.11 -2.94 13.60
N TYR A 134 9.20 -2.49 14.21
CA TYR A 134 10.26 -3.36 14.74
C TYR A 134 10.09 -3.66 16.23
N ASP A 135 9.07 -3.11 16.90
CA ASP A 135 8.73 -3.45 18.27
C ASP A 135 8.13 -4.87 18.34
N ASN A 136 8.80 -5.77 19.03
CA ASN A 136 8.37 -7.17 19.16
C ASN A 136 7.06 -7.32 19.98
N ASP A 137 6.72 -6.35 20.80
CA ASP A 137 5.53 -6.35 21.64
C ASP A 137 4.30 -5.76 20.91
N PHE A 138 4.52 -5.10 19.76
CA PHE A 138 3.45 -4.55 18.95
C PHE A 138 2.79 -5.65 18.10
N ARG A 139 1.53 -6.00 18.43
CA ARG A 139 0.72 -7.04 17.78
C ARG A 139 -0.52 -6.50 17.10
#